data_130772b49ab82b4b266ebf6c6713666e
#
_entry.id   130772b49ab82b4b266ebf6c6713666e
#
_cell.length_a   1.000
_cell.length_b   1.000
_cell.length_c   1.000
_cell.angle_alpha   90.00
_cell.angle_beta   90.00
_cell.angle_gamma   90.00
#
_symmetry.space_group_name_H-M   'P 1'
#
loop_
_entity.id
_entity.type
_entity.pdbx_description
1 polymer ?
#
loop_
_entity_poly.entity_id
_entity_poly.type
_entity_poly.pdbx_seq_one_letter_code
_entity_poly.pdbx_strand_id
1 'polypeptide(L)'
;HFSWTNAAEFRRFCAAAGIRCDDVAPERYFNPGLCDGAFLTTEYTYDAQILKRWFLEQLAALPNVEVLYSHKPTAIEKVGSAWRVQAGDITAEAPYLLNATYAGVNDVHAMLGLPPFGIKYEKCEIILCTVDKSLKNTGITVMDGPFFSLMPFGRTGLHSLTSVTFTPHETSYDSVATFPCQQECGGVCKPGSLYNCNECPAKPQSAWPYMSQLARKYLKEEYGFAYHSSLFSMKPILKASEIDDSRPTVVRVMNDEPKLVSVLSGKINTV
;
A
#
# COMPACT_ATOMS: atom_id res chain seq x y z
N HIS A 1 23.44 -12.74 -8.18
CA HIS A 1 22.63 -13.77 -8.87
C HIS A 1 21.27 -14.03 -8.21
N PHE A 2 20.62 -13.00 -7.66
CA PHE A 2 19.28 -13.11 -7.07
C PHE A 2 18.21 -12.37 -7.89
N SER A 3 18.61 -11.74 -9.00
CA SER A 3 17.66 -11.09 -9.90
C SER A 3 16.96 -12.12 -10.78
N TRP A 4 15.66 -11.97 -10.95
CA TRP A 4 14.85 -12.80 -11.84
C TRP A 4 14.89 -12.30 -13.30
N THR A 5 15.38 -11.07 -13.51
CA THR A 5 15.47 -10.42 -14.81
C THR A 5 16.88 -9.86 -15.01
N ASN A 6 17.48 -10.13 -16.16
CA ASN A 6 18.75 -9.53 -16.55
C ASN A 6 18.55 -8.24 -17.37
N ALA A 7 19.65 -7.48 -17.58
CA ALA A 7 19.60 -6.20 -18.30
C ALA A 7 19.03 -6.33 -19.73
N ALA A 8 19.34 -7.40 -20.44
CA ALA A 8 18.85 -7.59 -21.81
C ALA A 8 17.34 -7.89 -21.83
N GLU A 9 16.83 -8.63 -20.86
CA GLU A 9 15.41 -8.91 -20.71
C GLU A 9 14.63 -7.65 -20.36
N PHE A 10 15.12 -6.85 -19.41
CA PHE A 10 14.51 -5.57 -19.05
C PHE A 10 14.44 -4.61 -20.25
N ARG A 11 15.52 -4.50 -21.04
CA ARG A 11 15.53 -3.69 -22.26
C ARG A 11 14.50 -4.16 -23.29
N ARG A 12 14.38 -5.48 -23.49
CA ARG A 12 13.35 -6.04 -24.39
C ARG A 12 11.93 -5.74 -23.91
N PHE A 13 11.70 -5.87 -22.61
CA PHE A 13 10.42 -5.52 -22.00
C PHE A 13 10.06 -4.04 -22.23
N CYS A 14 10.98 -3.13 -21.94
CA CYS A 14 10.76 -1.70 -22.15
C CYS A 14 10.45 -1.37 -23.62
N ALA A 15 11.19 -1.97 -24.55
CA ALA A 15 10.94 -1.81 -25.98
C ALA A 15 9.56 -2.31 -26.40
N ALA A 16 9.14 -3.48 -25.91
CA ALA A 16 7.82 -4.04 -26.18
C ALA A 16 6.68 -3.22 -25.56
N ALA A 17 6.90 -2.64 -24.38
CA ALA A 17 5.92 -1.82 -23.67
C ALA A 17 5.92 -0.33 -24.10
N GLY A 18 6.81 0.09 -24.99
CA GLY A 18 6.97 1.49 -25.38
C GLY A 18 7.47 2.40 -24.27
N ILE A 19 8.20 1.84 -23.30
CA ILE A 19 8.77 2.58 -22.15
C ILE A 19 10.16 3.09 -22.56
N ARG A 20 10.43 4.37 -22.29
CA ARG A 20 11.76 4.94 -22.44
C ARG A 20 12.76 4.18 -21.58
N CYS A 21 13.88 3.76 -22.17
CA CYS A 21 14.91 2.97 -21.50
C CYS A 21 16.27 3.34 -22.09
N ASP A 22 16.93 4.33 -21.51
CA ASP A 22 18.25 4.80 -21.94
C ASP A 22 19.31 4.10 -21.10
N ASP A 23 20.32 3.55 -21.75
CA ASP A 23 21.46 2.91 -21.06
C ASP A 23 22.27 3.95 -20.26
N VAL A 24 22.60 3.58 -19.03
CA VAL A 24 23.46 4.36 -18.13
C VAL A 24 24.54 3.42 -17.57
N ALA A 25 25.76 3.94 -17.43
CA ALA A 25 26.81 3.17 -16.77
C ALA A 25 26.41 2.89 -15.31
N PRO A 26 26.32 1.61 -14.89
CA PRO A 26 25.94 1.26 -13.51
C PRO A 26 26.79 1.97 -12.45
N GLU A 27 28.10 2.10 -12.73
CA GLU A 27 29.09 2.74 -11.85
C GLU A 27 28.82 4.23 -11.59
N ARG A 28 27.88 4.82 -12.32
CA ARG A 28 27.42 6.19 -12.02
C ARG A 28 26.71 6.27 -10.67
N TYR A 29 25.90 5.26 -10.34
CA TYR A 29 25.07 5.25 -9.14
C TYR A 29 25.41 4.14 -8.16
N PHE A 30 25.93 3.02 -8.66
CA PHE A 30 26.08 1.79 -7.92
C PHE A 30 27.53 1.40 -7.71
N ASN A 31 27.79 0.69 -6.64
CA ASN A 31 29.08 0.07 -6.38
C ASN A 31 29.38 -0.98 -7.46
N PRO A 32 30.66 -1.12 -7.88
CA PRO A 32 31.04 -2.00 -8.99
C PRO A 32 30.61 -3.45 -8.79
N GLY A 33 30.15 -4.10 -9.86
CA GLY A 33 29.84 -5.53 -9.90
C GLY A 33 28.53 -5.94 -9.20
N LEU A 34 27.71 -4.99 -8.74
CA LEU A 34 26.44 -5.31 -8.07
C LEU A 34 25.21 -5.23 -8.97
N CYS A 35 25.30 -4.57 -10.12
CA CYS A 35 24.22 -4.46 -11.11
C CYS A 35 24.70 -4.99 -12.47
N ASP A 36 23.85 -5.74 -13.16
CA ASP A 36 24.07 -6.25 -14.50
C ASP A 36 23.92 -5.16 -15.57
N GLY A 37 23.14 -4.12 -15.28
CA GLY A 37 22.92 -2.94 -16.10
C GLY A 37 22.22 -1.86 -15.30
N ALA A 38 22.20 -0.65 -15.84
CA ALA A 38 21.43 0.46 -15.32
C ALA A 38 20.75 1.23 -16.46
N PHE A 39 19.53 1.68 -16.21
CA PHE A 39 18.70 2.34 -17.21
C PHE A 39 18.04 3.57 -16.62
N LEU A 40 17.98 4.62 -17.41
CA LEU A 40 17.15 5.77 -17.13
C LEU A 40 15.78 5.58 -17.78
N THR A 41 14.76 5.45 -16.95
CA THR A 41 13.36 5.32 -17.36
C THR A 41 12.55 6.51 -16.87
N THR A 42 11.36 6.70 -17.41
CA THR A 42 10.40 7.67 -16.88
C THR A 42 9.42 6.94 -15.96
N GLU A 43 9.40 7.34 -14.69
CA GLU A 43 8.43 6.84 -13.73
C GLU A 43 7.76 8.02 -13.02
N TYR A 44 6.43 7.96 -12.90
CA TYR A 44 5.64 8.99 -12.25
C TYR A 44 5.40 8.63 -10.80
N THR A 45 5.57 9.59 -9.90
CA THR A 45 5.21 9.47 -8.49
C THR A 45 3.98 10.32 -8.19
N TYR A 46 3.18 9.87 -7.23
CA TYR A 46 1.98 10.57 -6.78
C TYR A 46 2.26 11.32 -5.48
N ASP A 47 1.61 12.49 -5.34
CA ASP A 47 1.49 13.12 -4.04
C ASP A 47 0.11 12.77 -3.46
N ALA A 48 0.11 11.87 -2.48
CA ALA A 48 -1.11 11.40 -1.85
C ALA A 48 -1.88 12.53 -1.13
N GLN A 49 -1.21 13.58 -0.67
CA GLN A 49 -1.87 14.71 -0.02
C GLN A 49 -2.57 15.64 -1.03
N ILE A 50 -2.01 15.75 -2.24
CA ILE A 50 -2.67 16.48 -3.33
C ILE A 50 -3.91 15.72 -3.77
N LEU A 51 -3.80 14.40 -3.99
CA LEU A 51 -4.95 13.56 -4.35
C LEU A 51 -6.04 13.61 -3.28
N LYS A 52 -5.66 13.49 -2.00
CA LYS A 52 -6.61 13.58 -0.89
C LYS A 52 -7.38 14.89 -0.90
N ARG A 53 -6.69 16.03 -1.04
CA ARG A 53 -7.35 17.34 -1.07
C ARG A 53 -8.29 17.45 -2.27
N TRP A 54 -7.84 17.04 -3.44
CA TRP A 54 -8.66 17.06 -4.64
C TRP A 54 -9.95 16.25 -4.46
N PHE A 55 -9.86 15.01 -3.97
CA PHE A 55 -11.05 14.19 -3.72
C PHE A 55 -11.99 14.82 -2.69
N LEU A 56 -11.45 15.39 -1.60
CA LEU A 56 -12.26 16.07 -0.59
C LEU A 56 -13.02 17.28 -1.17
N GLU A 57 -12.36 18.07 -2.00
CA GLU A 57 -12.96 19.21 -2.70
C GLU A 57 -14.05 18.75 -3.67
N GLN A 58 -13.82 17.68 -4.44
CA GLN A 58 -14.83 17.13 -5.35
C GLN A 58 -16.05 16.59 -4.57
N LEU A 59 -15.83 15.86 -3.49
CA LEU A 59 -16.93 15.33 -2.67
C LEU A 59 -17.75 16.46 -2.00
N ALA A 60 -17.09 17.49 -1.49
CA ALA A 60 -17.74 18.64 -0.89
C ALA A 60 -18.57 19.46 -1.88
N ALA A 61 -18.24 19.41 -3.17
CA ALA A 61 -19.00 20.08 -4.23
C ALA A 61 -20.29 19.33 -4.63
N LEU A 62 -20.49 18.10 -4.19
CA LEU A 62 -21.66 17.29 -4.50
C LEU A 62 -22.74 17.49 -3.44
N PRO A 63 -23.89 18.13 -3.76
CA PRO A 63 -24.92 18.48 -2.76
C PRO A 63 -25.67 17.25 -2.20
N ASN A 64 -25.55 16.10 -2.85
CA ASN A 64 -26.19 14.83 -2.48
C ASN A 64 -25.23 13.87 -1.80
N VAL A 65 -24.02 14.32 -1.42
CA VAL A 65 -23.02 13.49 -0.73
C VAL A 65 -22.78 14.05 0.67
N GLU A 66 -22.92 13.20 1.66
CA GLU A 66 -22.55 13.46 3.04
C GLU A 66 -21.38 12.54 3.42
N VAL A 67 -20.28 13.10 3.95
CA VAL A 67 -19.09 12.35 4.38
C VAL A 67 -18.97 12.41 5.89
N LEU A 68 -19.14 11.28 6.54
CA LEU A 68 -19.09 11.15 7.99
C LEU A 68 -17.73 10.57 8.42
N TYR A 69 -16.82 11.43 8.87
CA TYR A 69 -15.52 11.02 9.39
C TYR A 69 -15.63 10.50 10.83
N SER A 70 -14.71 9.61 11.20
CA SER A 70 -14.64 8.99 12.54
C SER A 70 -15.88 8.16 12.91
N HIS A 71 -16.69 7.79 11.95
CA HIS A 71 -17.89 6.95 12.11
C HIS A 71 -17.63 5.56 11.55
N LYS A 72 -16.93 4.73 12.35
CA LYS A 72 -16.66 3.34 11.96
C LYS A 72 -17.94 2.51 12.12
N PRO A 73 -18.37 1.74 11.09
CA PRO A 73 -19.47 0.79 11.24
C PRO A 73 -19.19 -0.22 12.36
N THR A 74 -20.19 -0.39 13.22
CA THR A 74 -20.15 -1.34 14.35
C THR A 74 -21.13 -2.49 14.18
N ALA A 75 -22.19 -2.28 13.40
CA ALA A 75 -23.15 -3.30 13.01
C ALA A 75 -23.72 -3.00 11.63
N ILE A 76 -24.01 -4.06 10.88
CA ILE A 76 -24.70 -3.99 9.58
C ILE A 76 -25.70 -5.13 9.56
N GLU A 77 -26.95 -4.82 9.23
CA GLU A 77 -28.03 -5.81 9.15
C GLU A 77 -28.95 -5.55 7.96
N LYS A 78 -29.58 -6.61 7.48
CA LYS A 78 -30.62 -6.54 6.47
C LYS A 78 -31.97 -6.28 7.15
N VAL A 79 -32.66 -5.21 6.77
CA VAL A 79 -33.99 -4.84 7.28
C VAL A 79 -34.92 -4.65 6.11
N GLY A 80 -35.77 -5.66 5.85
CA GLY A 80 -36.64 -5.64 4.67
C GLY A 80 -35.85 -5.53 3.37
N SER A 81 -36.10 -4.48 2.59
CA SER A 81 -35.43 -4.16 1.33
C SER A 81 -34.26 -3.16 1.47
N ALA A 82 -33.76 -2.96 2.69
CA ALA A 82 -32.67 -2.03 2.97
C ALA A 82 -31.57 -2.68 3.83
N TRP A 83 -30.38 -2.10 3.76
CA TRP A 83 -29.30 -2.29 4.71
C TRP A 83 -29.38 -1.22 5.78
N ARG A 84 -29.31 -1.63 7.04
CA ARG A 84 -29.14 -0.72 8.19
C ARG A 84 -27.69 -0.81 8.65
N VAL A 85 -27.02 0.34 8.70
CA VAL A 85 -25.65 0.50 9.15
C VAL A 85 -25.65 1.34 10.41
N GLN A 86 -25.09 0.83 11.49
CA GLN A 86 -24.83 1.57 12.72
C GLN A 86 -23.37 1.97 12.80
N ALA A 87 -23.08 3.23 13.08
CA ALA A 87 -21.75 3.77 13.22
C ALA A 87 -21.72 4.83 14.34
N GLY A 88 -21.33 4.41 15.55
CA GLY A 88 -21.44 5.26 16.74
C GLY A 88 -22.91 5.57 17.10
N ASP A 89 -23.23 6.85 17.14
CA ASP A 89 -24.58 7.38 17.40
C ASP A 89 -25.44 7.52 16.13
N ILE A 90 -24.85 7.26 14.96
CA ILE A 90 -25.55 7.37 13.68
C ILE A 90 -26.06 5.99 13.23
N THR A 91 -27.29 5.99 12.73
CA THR A 91 -27.90 4.87 12.02
C THR A 91 -28.39 5.34 10.66
N ALA A 92 -27.95 4.65 9.61
CA ALA A 92 -28.37 4.94 8.23
C ALA A 92 -29.02 3.71 7.59
N GLU A 93 -30.05 3.92 6.79
CA GLU A 93 -30.70 2.87 6.00
C GLU A 93 -30.65 3.21 4.51
N ALA A 94 -30.31 2.23 3.69
CA ALA A 94 -30.26 2.39 2.24
C ALA A 94 -30.52 1.06 1.52
N PRO A 95 -31.12 1.07 0.32
CA PRO A 95 -31.29 -0.12 -0.50
C PRO A 95 -29.98 -0.60 -1.14
N TYR A 96 -28.95 0.24 -1.14
CA TYR A 96 -27.62 -0.05 -1.70
C TYR A 96 -26.54 0.16 -0.65
N LEU A 97 -25.64 -0.81 -0.52
CA LEU A 97 -24.45 -0.73 0.33
C LEU A 97 -23.21 -1.05 -0.50
N LEU A 98 -22.23 -0.16 -0.48
CA LEU A 98 -20.92 -0.38 -1.07
C LEU A 98 -19.88 -0.57 0.05
N ASN A 99 -19.27 -1.74 0.09
CA ASN A 99 -18.11 -2.02 0.93
C ASN A 99 -16.83 -1.76 0.15
N ALA A 100 -16.22 -0.60 0.35
CA ALA A 100 -14.95 -0.18 -0.22
C ALA A 100 -13.92 0.12 0.88
N THR A 101 -13.91 -0.70 1.93
CA THR A 101 -13.12 -0.46 3.16
C THR A 101 -11.68 -0.95 3.08
N TYR A 102 -11.19 -1.36 1.90
CA TYR A 102 -9.82 -1.78 1.65
C TYR A 102 -9.38 -2.92 2.60
N ALA A 103 -8.48 -2.65 3.55
CA ALA A 103 -8.04 -3.65 4.53
C ALA A 103 -9.15 -4.14 5.48
N GLY A 104 -10.24 -3.39 5.62
CA GLY A 104 -11.42 -3.74 6.40
C GLY A 104 -12.51 -4.48 5.62
N VAL A 105 -12.28 -4.85 4.36
CA VAL A 105 -13.32 -5.46 3.51
C VAL A 105 -13.90 -6.74 4.13
N ASN A 106 -13.06 -7.56 4.73
CA ASN A 106 -13.49 -8.79 5.42
C ASN A 106 -14.07 -8.54 6.82
N ASP A 107 -13.80 -7.39 7.44
CA ASP A 107 -14.44 -7.00 8.69
C ASP A 107 -15.96 -6.79 8.45
N VAL A 108 -16.31 -6.12 7.34
CA VAL A 108 -17.70 -5.96 6.91
C VAL A 108 -18.34 -7.31 6.55
N HIS A 109 -17.61 -8.19 5.85
CA HIS A 109 -18.10 -9.53 5.54
C HIS A 109 -18.38 -10.33 6.82
N ALA A 110 -17.51 -10.26 7.82
CA ALA A 110 -17.68 -10.94 9.09
C ALA A 110 -18.93 -10.45 9.85
N MET A 111 -19.21 -9.13 9.83
CA MET A 111 -20.44 -8.56 10.43
C MET A 111 -21.70 -9.14 9.80
N LEU A 112 -21.65 -9.49 8.52
CA LEU A 112 -22.79 -9.98 7.74
C LEU A 112 -22.83 -11.50 7.59
N GLY A 113 -21.86 -12.24 8.17
CA GLY A 113 -21.72 -13.69 7.98
C GLY A 113 -21.44 -14.11 6.55
N LEU A 114 -20.82 -13.23 5.76
CA LEU A 114 -20.48 -13.47 4.35
C LEU A 114 -19.12 -14.15 4.20
N PRO A 115 -18.90 -14.91 3.11
CA PRO A 115 -17.60 -15.49 2.82
C PRO A 115 -16.54 -14.40 2.67
N PRO A 116 -15.35 -14.51 3.30
CA PRO A 116 -14.29 -13.55 3.17
C PRO A 116 -13.64 -13.59 1.77
N PHE A 117 -13.01 -12.50 1.37
CA PHE A 117 -12.00 -12.55 0.33
C PHE A 117 -10.79 -13.34 0.83
N GLY A 118 -10.19 -14.18 -0.03
CA GLY A 118 -8.92 -14.83 0.26
C GLY A 118 -7.79 -13.82 0.24
N ILE A 119 -7.51 -13.17 1.37
CA ILE A 119 -6.54 -12.10 1.54
C ILE A 119 -5.38 -12.57 2.43
N LYS A 120 -4.18 -12.15 2.09
CA LYS A 120 -3.02 -12.04 2.96
C LYS A 120 -2.92 -10.56 3.38
N TYR A 121 -2.80 -10.31 4.68
CA TYR A 121 -2.59 -8.98 5.21
C TYR A 121 -1.12 -8.80 5.58
N GLU A 122 -0.50 -7.74 5.08
CA GLU A 122 0.86 -7.35 5.44
C GLU A 122 0.83 -6.02 6.20
N LYS A 123 1.44 -6.00 7.39
CA LYS A 123 1.75 -4.77 8.10
C LYS A 123 3.05 -4.22 7.52
N CYS A 124 2.95 -3.19 6.69
CA CYS A 124 4.04 -2.63 5.91
C CYS A 124 4.55 -1.33 6.49
N GLU A 125 5.86 -1.10 6.33
CA GLU A 125 6.53 0.17 6.60
C GLU A 125 7.00 0.83 5.30
N ILE A 126 6.79 2.14 5.20
CA ILE A 126 7.46 3.01 4.24
C ILE A 126 8.34 3.95 5.05
N ILE A 127 9.64 3.87 4.87
CA ILE A 127 10.58 4.77 5.54
C ILE A 127 10.72 6.04 4.71
N LEU A 128 10.60 7.20 5.35
CA LEU A 128 10.88 8.48 4.74
C LEU A 128 12.30 8.93 5.06
N CYS A 129 13.02 9.35 4.03
CA CYS A 129 14.42 9.73 4.08
C CYS A 129 14.62 11.15 3.57
N THR A 130 15.54 11.89 4.18
CA THR A 130 16.21 12.99 3.48
C THR A 130 17.26 12.41 2.54
N VAL A 131 17.51 13.09 1.43
CA VAL A 131 18.52 12.70 0.43
C VAL A 131 19.41 13.87 0.07
N ASP A 132 20.60 13.60 -0.40
CA ASP A 132 21.51 14.60 -0.93
C ASP A 132 20.97 15.26 -2.21
N LYS A 133 21.44 16.43 -2.53
CA LYS A 133 20.98 17.22 -3.70
C LYS A 133 21.07 16.45 -5.02
N SER A 134 22.04 15.54 -5.14
CA SER A 134 22.25 14.68 -6.31
C SER A 134 21.09 13.72 -6.59
N LEU A 135 20.31 13.36 -5.56
CA LEU A 135 19.16 12.44 -5.66
C LEU A 135 17.81 13.16 -5.62
N LYS A 136 17.75 14.47 -5.43
CA LYS A 136 16.52 15.20 -5.11
C LYS A 136 15.32 14.90 -6.03
N ASN A 137 15.57 14.68 -7.31
CA ASN A 137 14.53 14.39 -8.32
C ASN A 137 14.79 13.04 -9.02
N THR A 138 15.53 12.15 -8.39
CA THR A 138 15.91 10.85 -8.96
C THR A 138 15.36 9.75 -8.09
N GLY A 139 14.53 8.89 -8.67
CA GLY A 139 14.18 7.61 -8.08
C GLY A 139 15.20 6.56 -8.46
N ILE A 140 15.52 5.68 -7.53
CA ILE A 140 16.38 4.53 -7.75
C ILE A 140 15.62 3.27 -7.34
N THR A 141 15.49 2.33 -8.27
CA THR A 141 14.96 1.00 -8.00
C THR A 141 15.98 -0.04 -8.45
N VAL A 142 16.41 -0.88 -7.54
CA VAL A 142 17.15 -2.11 -7.87
C VAL A 142 16.15 -3.23 -7.98
N MET A 143 16.12 -3.92 -9.12
CA MET A 143 15.14 -4.95 -9.46
C MET A 143 15.85 -6.11 -10.17
N ASP A 144 15.30 -7.22 -10.30
CA ASP A 144 14.03 -7.81 -9.91
C ASP A 144 14.29 -8.90 -8.85
N GLY A 145 13.82 -8.70 -7.61
CA GLY A 145 14.12 -9.63 -6.50
C GLY A 145 14.12 -8.94 -5.12
N PRO A 146 14.84 -9.48 -4.12
CA PRO A 146 14.84 -8.99 -2.74
C PRO A 146 15.67 -7.71 -2.56
N PHE A 147 15.39 -6.69 -3.36
CA PHE A 147 16.13 -5.44 -3.42
C PHE A 147 15.34 -4.28 -2.80
N PHE A 148 15.64 -3.04 -3.20
CA PHE A 148 15.07 -1.84 -2.62
C PHE A 148 14.67 -0.83 -3.68
N SER A 149 13.80 0.10 -3.28
CA SER A 149 13.49 1.32 -4.01
C SER A 149 13.68 2.54 -3.11
N LEU A 150 14.31 3.58 -3.64
CA LEU A 150 14.45 4.91 -3.03
C LEU A 150 13.85 5.93 -3.99
N MET A 151 12.61 6.36 -3.73
CA MET A 151 11.80 7.14 -4.68
C MET A 151 11.37 8.48 -4.09
N PRO A 152 11.31 9.58 -4.88
CA PRO A 152 10.71 10.82 -4.42
C PRO A 152 9.32 10.58 -3.84
N PHE A 153 9.03 11.16 -2.68
CA PHE A 153 7.76 10.99 -1.97
C PHE A 153 6.87 12.23 -2.15
N GLY A 154 6.14 12.24 -3.24
CA GLY A 154 5.30 13.36 -3.63
C GLY A 154 6.12 14.67 -3.73
N ARG A 155 5.56 15.78 -3.22
CA ARG A 155 6.21 17.09 -3.17
C ARG A 155 6.77 17.44 -1.78
N THR A 156 6.96 16.43 -0.94
CA THR A 156 7.46 16.63 0.44
C THR A 156 8.93 17.02 0.51
N GLY A 157 9.71 16.78 -0.55
CA GLY A 157 11.16 16.90 -0.55
C GLY A 157 11.87 15.70 0.08
N LEU A 158 11.12 14.71 0.56
CA LEU A 158 11.62 13.45 1.09
C LEU A 158 11.60 12.36 0.01
N HIS A 159 12.30 11.26 0.28
CA HIS A 159 12.20 10.03 -0.49
C HIS A 159 11.63 8.91 0.38
N SER A 160 10.88 8.00 -0.23
CA SER A 160 10.48 6.74 0.39
C SER A 160 11.54 5.69 0.15
N LEU A 161 11.96 4.99 1.20
CA LEU A 161 12.79 3.80 1.11
C LEU A 161 11.91 2.59 1.44
N THR A 162 11.86 1.64 0.51
CA THR A 162 11.14 0.37 0.65
C THR A 162 12.02 -0.78 0.20
N SER A 163 11.73 -1.99 0.67
CA SER A 163 12.41 -3.21 0.28
C SER A 163 11.42 -4.37 0.25
N VAL A 164 11.52 -5.23 -0.74
CA VAL A 164 10.67 -6.43 -0.83
C VAL A 164 10.75 -7.26 0.45
N THR A 165 11.96 -7.39 1.02
CA THR A 165 12.20 -8.24 2.20
C THR A 165 11.78 -7.58 3.52
N PHE A 166 12.00 -6.26 3.68
CA PHE A 166 11.89 -5.60 4.98
C PHE A 166 10.71 -4.65 5.11
N THR A 167 10.04 -4.31 4.01
CA THR A 167 8.80 -3.50 4.04
C THR A 167 7.68 -4.22 4.78
N PRO A 168 7.39 -5.52 4.55
CA PRO A 168 6.47 -6.27 5.40
C PRO A 168 7.14 -6.61 6.75
N HIS A 169 6.57 -6.12 7.85
CA HIS A 169 7.00 -6.48 9.21
C HIS A 169 6.35 -7.77 9.69
N GLU A 170 5.08 -7.91 9.42
CA GLU A 170 4.27 -9.05 9.85
C GLU A 170 3.23 -9.39 8.79
N THR A 171 2.86 -10.66 8.73
CA THR A 171 1.89 -11.18 7.77
C THR A 171 0.82 -11.98 8.50
N SER A 172 -0.45 -11.77 8.15
CA SER A 172 -1.58 -12.58 8.60
C SER A 172 -2.30 -13.21 7.42
N TYR A 173 -2.62 -14.49 7.54
CA TYR A 173 -3.41 -15.26 6.57
C TYR A 173 -4.84 -15.56 7.05
N ASP A 174 -5.22 -15.01 8.19
CA ASP A 174 -6.55 -15.18 8.77
C ASP A 174 -7.63 -14.50 7.91
N SER A 175 -8.88 -14.84 8.14
CA SER A 175 -10.02 -14.24 7.44
C SER A 175 -10.15 -12.74 7.68
N VAL A 176 -9.79 -12.28 8.88
CA VAL A 176 -9.61 -10.88 9.24
C VAL A 176 -8.18 -10.66 9.73
N ALA A 177 -7.64 -9.46 9.59
CA ALA A 177 -6.26 -9.16 9.94
C ALA A 177 -6.00 -9.39 11.43
N THR A 178 -5.14 -10.37 11.76
CA THR A 178 -4.78 -10.77 13.12
C THR A 178 -3.27 -10.72 13.30
N PHE A 179 -2.79 -9.99 14.29
CA PHE A 179 -1.37 -9.78 14.56
C PHE A 179 -1.04 -9.86 16.06
N PRO A 180 0.15 -10.34 16.45
CA PRO A 180 0.55 -10.41 17.86
C PRO A 180 0.46 -9.06 18.59
N CYS A 181 0.81 -7.96 17.94
CA CYS A 181 0.77 -6.61 18.52
C CYS A 181 -0.63 -6.19 19.00
N GLN A 182 -1.70 -6.84 18.55
CA GLN A 182 -3.06 -6.55 19.02
C GLN A 182 -3.27 -6.92 20.49
N GLN A 183 -2.43 -7.78 21.06
CA GLN A 183 -2.43 -8.08 22.49
C GLN A 183 -1.78 -6.99 23.34
N GLU A 184 -0.90 -6.20 22.73
CA GLU A 184 -0.09 -5.18 23.42
C GLU A 184 -0.60 -3.76 23.20
N CYS A 185 -1.58 -3.55 22.32
CA CYS A 185 -2.07 -2.23 21.91
C CYS A 185 -3.11 -1.60 22.84
N GLY A 186 -3.36 -2.17 24.02
CA GLY A 186 -4.37 -1.66 24.97
C GLY A 186 -5.82 -1.74 24.48
N GLY A 187 -6.10 -2.66 23.53
CA GLY A 187 -7.46 -2.91 23.01
C GLY A 187 -7.92 -1.97 21.91
N VAL A 188 -7.10 -0.98 21.50
CA VAL A 188 -7.47 -0.04 20.42
C VAL A 188 -7.49 -0.71 19.05
N CYS A 189 -6.68 -1.75 18.86
CA CYS A 189 -6.65 -2.57 17.65
C CYS A 189 -7.00 -4.03 18.00
N LYS A 190 -7.89 -4.63 17.24
CA LYS A 190 -8.28 -6.04 17.44
C LYS A 190 -8.68 -6.68 16.11
N PRO A 191 -8.74 -8.02 16.01
CA PRO A 191 -9.27 -8.68 14.83
C PRO A 191 -10.67 -8.17 14.48
N GLY A 192 -10.91 -7.88 13.19
CA GLY A 192 -12.17 -7.28 12.73
C GLY A 192 -12.34 -5.79 13.06
N SER A 193 -11.33 -5.16 13.68
CA SER A 193 -11.37 -3.73 14.01
C SER A 193 -9.97 -3.14 14.07
N LEU A 194 -9.35 -2.98 12.89
CA LEU A 194 -8.02 -2.40 12.76
C LEU A 194 -7.98 -0.93 13.23
N TYR A 195 -6.85 -0.55 13.82
CA TYR A 195 -6.52 0.82 14.17
C TYR A 195 -5.34 1.33 13.34
N ASN A 196 -5.15 2.65 13.29
CA ASN A 196 -4.03 3.27 12.57
C ASN A 196 -2.69 2.90 13.23
N CYS A 197 -1.85 2.12 12.54
CA CYS A 197 -0.56 1.68 13.06
C CYS A 197 0.39 2.84 13.38
N ASN A 198 0.22 4.02 12.76
CA ASN A 198 1.07 5.19 13.04
C ASN A 198 0.76 5.81 14.42
N GLU A 199 -0.44 5.61 14.95
CA GLU A 199 -0.94 6.13 16.22
C GLU A 199 -1.07 5.04 17.29
N CYS A 200 -0.82 3.78 16.92
CA CYS A 200 -0.97 2.63 17.80
C CYS A 200 0.11 2.61 18.89
N PRO A 201 -0.25 2.36 20.18
CA PRO A 201 0.74 2.17 21.24
C PRO A 201 1.75 1.05 20.96
N ALA A 202 1.31 -0.01 20.26
CA ALA A 202 2.16 -1.12 19.81
C ALA A 202 2.73 -0.88 18.40
N LYS A 203 3.09 0.35 18.08
CA LYS A 203 3.73 0.71 16.81
C LYS A 203 5.05 -0.06 16.64
N PRO A 204 5.29 -0.72 15.49
CA PRO A 204 6.53 -1.45 15.26
C PRO A 204 7.77 -0.55 15.33
N GLN A 205 8.90 -1.12 15.71
CA GLN A 205 10.19 -0.47 15.50
C GLN A 205 10.50 -0.44 14.01
N SER A 206 11.16 0.64 13.56
CA SER A 206 11.51 0.78 12.16
C SER A 206 12.56 -0.25 11.72
N ALA A 207 12.36 -0.81 10.53
CA ALA A 207 13.35 -1.63 9.83
C ALA A 207 14.47 -0.79 9.16
N TRP A 208 14.60 0.48 9.52
CA TRP A 208 15.64 1.37 9.00
C TRP A 208 17.05 0.78 9.00
N PRO A 209 17.55 0.13 10.07
CA PRO A 209 18.88 -0.43 10.05
C PRO A 209 19.10 -1.41 8.91
N TYR A 210 18.10 -2.27 8.63
CA TYR A 210 18.19 -3.29 7.59
C TYR A 210 18.01 -2.69 6.19
N MET A 211 16.98 -1.88 5.97
CA MET A 211 16.72 -1.27 4.66
C MET A 211 17.84 -0.32 4.25
N SER A 212 18.37 0.48 5.19
CA SER A 212 19.44 1.41 4.90
C SER A 212 20.76 0.70 4.57
N GLN A 213 21.08 -0.38 5.28
CA GLN A 213 22.25 -1.19 4.96
C GLN A 213 22.14 -1.85 3.59
N LEU A 214 20.94 -2.38 3.25
CA LEU A 214 20.69 -2.94 1.93
C LEU A 214 20.91 -1.89 0.84
N ALA A 215 20.33 -0.71 0.98
CA ALA A 215 20.48 0.36 -0.01
C ALA A 215 21.95 0.83 -0.13
N ARG A 216 22.65 1.04 0.99
CA ARG A 216 24.06 1.45 1.02
C ARG A 216 25.02 0.39 0.43
N LYS A 217 24.64 -0.89 0.48
CA LYS A 217 25.42 -1.94 -0.18
C LYS A 217 25.50 -1.70 -1.68
N TYR A 218 24.43 -1.22 -2.30
CA TYR A 218 24.35 -0.99 -3.74
C TYR A 218 24.77 0.42 -4.15
N LEU A 219 24.31 1.45 -3.43
CA LEU A 219 24.56 2.83 -3.77
C LEU A 219 25.99 3.24 -3.40
N LYS A 220 26.59 4.07 -4.24
CA LYS A 220 27.88 4.69 -3.92
C LYS A 220 27.72 5.64 -2.73
N GLU A 221 28.79 5.82 -1.97
CA GLU A 221 28.83 6.62 -0.76
C GLU A 221 28.42 8.08 -0.98
N GLU A 222 28.70 8.62 -2.17
CA GLU A 222 28.34 9.99 -2.56
C GLU A 222 26.81 10.24 -2.67
N TYR A 223 25.98 9.18 -2.68
CA TYR A 223 24.52 9.27 -2.69
C TYR A 223 23.96 9.08 -1.27
N GLY A 224 24.21 10.10 -0.43
CA GLY A 224 23.80 10.08 0.96
C GLY A 224 22.29 10.17 1.14
N PHE A 225 21.79 9.42 2.12
CA PHE A 225 20.42 9.51 2.62
C PHE A 225 20.37 9.23 4.11
N ALA A 226 19.41 9.85 4.81
CA ALA A 226 19.27 9.71 6.25
C ALA A 226 17.80 9.50 6.66
N TYR A 227 17.59 8.77 7.76
CA TYR A 227 16.27 8.52 8.30
C TYR A 227 15.59 9.83 8.70
N HIS A 228 14.33 9.97 8.32
CA HIS A 228 13.46 11.05 8.76
C HIS A 228 12.33 10.52 9.64
N SER A 229 11.53 9.60 9.11
CA SER A 229 10.38 9.01 9.82
C SER A 229 9.91 7.73 9.13
N SER A 230 8.96 7.05 9.75
CA SER A 230 8.32 5.86 9.17
C SER A 230 6.81 6.02 9.14
N LEU A 231 6.20 5.55 8.07
CA LEU A 231 4.76 5.40 7.90
C LEU A 231 4.42 3.91 7.88
N PHE A 232 3.43 3.53 8.67
CA PHE A 232 2.95 2.15 8.70
C PHE A 232 1.56 2.05 8.10
N SER A 233 1.31 1.00 7.34
CA SER A 233 0.02 0.74 6.72
C SER A 233 -0.30 -0.75 6.68
N MET A 234 -1.59 -1.07 6.63
CA MET A 234 -2.05 -2.42 6.38
C MET A 234 -2.30 -2.61 4.88
N LYS A 235 -1.63 -3.59 4.27
CA LYS A 235 -1.74 -3.90 2.85
C LYS A 235 -2.47 -5.25 2.67
N PRO A 236 -3.69 -5.26 2.16
CA PRO A 236 -4.37 -6.48 1.77
C PRO A 236 -3.89 -6.93 0.39
N ILE A 237 -3.53 -8.20 0.27
CA ILE A 237 -3.08 -8.82 -0.97
C ILE A 237 -3.96 -10.03 -1.21
N LEU A 238 -4.55 -10.16 -2.40
CA LEU A 238 -5.27 -11.37 -2.78
C LEU A 238 -4.30 -12.56 -2.82
N LYS A 239 -4.65 -13.66 -2.14
CA LYS A 239 -3.81 -14.87 -2.13
C LYS A 239 -3.57 -15.42 -3.54
N ALA A 240 -4.55 -15.28 -4.42
CA ALA A 240 -4.40 -15.69 -5.83
C ALA A 240 -3.34 -14.87 -6.59
N SER A 241 -3.04 -13.64 -6.14
CA SER A 241 -2.05 -12.76 -6.77
C SER A 241 -0.61 -13.01 -6.32
N GLU A 242 -0.38 -13.94 -5.39
CA GLU A 242 0.99 -14.27 -4.95
C GLU A 242 1.79 -15.05 -6.00
N ILE A 243 1.09 -15.66 -6.97
CA ILE A 243 1.71 -16.47 -8.02
C ILE A 243 2.30 -15.57 -9.13
N ASP A 244 1.62 -14.49 -9.48
CA ASP A 244 1.93 -13.64 -10.64
C ASP A 244 2.13 -12.16 -10.30
N ASP A 245 2.09 -11.80 -9.02
CA ASP A 245 2.09 -10.41 -8.49
C ASP A 245 1.03 -9.51 -9.16
N SER A 246 0.02 -10.11 -9.78
CA SER A 246 -1.14 -9.37 -10.27
C SER A 246 -1.85 -8.73 -9.07
N ARG A 247 -2.45 -7.58 -9.26
CA ARG A 247 -3.23 -6.91 -8.20
C ARG A 247 -4.50 -6.34 -8.82
N PRO A 248 -5.40 -7.23 -9.26
CA PRO A 248 -6.62 -6.79 -9.93
C PRO A 248 -7.52 -6.04 -8.96
N THR A 249 -8.31 -5.12 -9.49
CA THR A 249 -9.50 -4.64 -8.79
C THR A 249 -10.58 -5.71 -8.90
N VAL A 250 -11.05 -6.17 -7.75
CA VAL A 250 -12.11 -7.17 -7.66
C VAL A 250 -13.39 -6.49 -7.20
N VAL A 251 -14.46 -6.64 -7.98
CA VAL A 251 -15.81 -6.17 -7.65
C VAL A 251 -16.72 -7.39 -7.55
N ARG A 252 -17.38 -7.56 -6.41
CA ARG A 252 -18.32 -8.68 -6.18
C ARG A 252 -19.66 -8.17 -5.69
N VAL A 253 -20.72 -8.62 -6.34
CA VAL A 253 -22.08 -8.49 -5.82
C VAL A 253 -22.28 -9.58 -4.78
N MET A 254 -22.47 -9.20 -3.53
CA MET A 254 -22.62 -10.10 -2.40
C MET A 254 -24.09 -10.40 -2.06
N ASN A 255 -24.98 -9.51 -2.44
CA ASN A 255 -26.43 -9.65 -2.32
C ASN A 255 -27.11 -8.76 -3.36
N ASP A 256 -28.18 -9.24 -3.97
CA ASP A 256 -28.88 -8.50 -5.04
C ASP A 256 -29.97 -7.58 -4.51
N GLU A 257 -30.71 -7.99 -3.48
CA GLU A 257 -31.80 -7.20 -2.92
C GLU A 257 -31.91 -7.37 -1.39
N PRO A 258 -31.66 -6.31 -0.60
CA PRO A 258 -31.04 -5.05 -0.97
C PRO A 258 -29.62 -5.24 -1.50
N LYS A 259 -29.19 -4.36 -2.38
CA LYS A 259 -27.90 -4.59 -3.08
C LYS A 259 -26.69 -4.35 -2.19
N LEU A 260 -25.78 -5.31 -2.17
CA LEU A 260 -24.49 -5.20 -1.53
C LEU A 260 -23.37 -5.50 -2.54
N VAL A 261 -22.48 -4.55 -2.69
CA VAL A 261 -21.27 -4.71 -3.53
C VAL A 261 -20.05 -4.53 -2.68
N SER A 262 -19.08 -5.43 -2.81
CA SER A 262 -17.76 -5.30 -2.17
C SER A 262 -16.67 -5.10 -3.22
N VAL A 263 -15.79 -4.14 -2.96
CA VAL A 263 -14.66 -3.79 -3.84
C VAL A 263 -13.35 -3.93 -3.09
N LEU A 264 -12.40 -4.60 -3.70
CA LEU A 264 -11.01 -4.66 -3.26
C LEU A 264 -10.09 -4.28 -4.42
N SER A 265 -9.34 -3.19 -4.28
CA SER A 265 -8.36 -2.75 -5.28
C SER A 265 -6.95 -2.85 -4.71
N GLY A 266 -6.00 -3.25 -5.54
CA GLY A 266 -4.59 -3.40 -5.17
C GLY A 266 -3.66 -2.30 -5.70
N LYS A 267 -4.14 -1.43 -6.61
CA LYS A 267 -3.30 -0.41 -7.27
C LYS A 267 -4.05 0.91 -7.42
N ILE A 268 -3.33 2.02 -7.27
CA ILE A 268 -3.88 3.38 -7.42
C ILE A 268 -4.43 3.67 -8.83
N ASN A 269 -3.86 3.06 -9.85
CA ASN A 269 -4.29 3.25 -11.24
C ASN A 269 -5.60 2.52 -11.61
N THR A 270 -6.25 1.91 -10.64
CA THR A 270 -7.54 1.20 -10.82
C THR A 270 -8.69 1.85 -10.02
N VAL A 271 -8.47 3.05 -9.53
CA VAL A 271 -9.50 3.87 -8.86
C VAL A 271 -10.17 4.83 -9.84
#